data_134362eb9dba7c0f143c6dbf2407e629
#
_entry.id   134362eb9dba7c0f143c6dbf2407e629
#
_cell.length_a   1.000
_cell.length_b   1.000
_cell.length_c   1.000
_cell.angle_alpha   90.00
_cell.angle_beta   90.00
_cell.angle_gamma   90.00
#
_symmetry.space_group_name_H-M   'P 1'
#
loop_
_entity.id
_entity.type
_entity.pdbx_description
1 polymer ?
#
loop_
_entity_poly.entity_id
_entity_poly.type
_entity_poly.pdbx_seq_one_letter_code
_entity_poly.pdbx_strand_id
1 'polypeptide(L)'
;MAWKVVFYETEAGESPVWDFIFGLPSKDQAKVVRALDLLEEFGLELRAPYVRSVTGRRKLWELRVKGIGGAYRILYFAFTGQRMVMLHAFAKKTKKTPRREIAMAEKRMDDFLRRHEP
;
A
#
# COMPACT_ATOMS: atom_id res chain seq x y z
N MET A 1 15.61 13.60 -5.35
CA MET A 1 15.69 12.15 -5.56
C MET A 1 14.31 11.55 -5.52
N ALA A 2 14.08 10.59 -6.38
CA ALA A 2 12.75 10.01 -6.52
C ALA A 2 12.52 8.88 -5.51
N TRP A 3 11.31 8.81 -5.00
CA TRP A 3 10.87 7.67 -4.22
C TRP A 3 10.51 6.53 -5.16
N LYS A 4 10.61 5.30 -4.67
CA LYS A 4 10.30 4.12 -5.46
C LYS A 4 9.26 3.27 -4.75
N VAL A 5 8.20 2.92 -5.47
CA VAL A 5 7.18 1.99 -5.01
C VAL A 5 7.68 0.57 -5.25
N VAL A 6 7.63 -0.23 -4.20
CA VAL A 6 8.03 -1.64 -4.22
C VAL A 6 6.84 -2.45 -3.71
N PHE A 7 6.59 -3.59 -4.35
CA PHE A 7 5.49 -4.45 -3.95
C PHE A 7 6.03 -5.62 -3.13
N TYR A 8 5.44 -5.81 -1.95
CA TYR A 8 5.78 -6.96 -1.12
C TYR A 8 5.52 -8.26 -1.89
N GLU A 9 6.47 -9.18 -1.82
CA GLU A 9 6.34 -10.51 -2.39
C GLU A 9 6.51 -11.56 -1.29
N THR A 10 5.70 -12.61 -1.35
CA THR A 10 5.85 -13.75 -0.43
C THR A 10 7.11 -14.54 -0.80
N GLU A 11 7.50 -15.47 0.06
CA GLU A 11 8.64 -16.35 -0.25
C GLU A 11 8.41 -17.13 -1.54
N ALA A 12 7.15 -17.44 -1.85
CA ALA A 12 6.80 -18.17 -3.07
C ALA A 12 6.78 -17.26 -4.32
N GLY A 13 7.06 -15.97 -4.15
CA GLY A 13 7.11 -15.04 -5.27
C GLY A 13 5.76 -14.42 -5.63
N GLU A 14 4.74 -14.63 -4.82
CA GLU A 14 3.43 -14.03 -5.06
C GLU A 14 3.42 -12.58 -4.60
N SER A 15 2.71 -11.73 -5.36
CA SER A 15 2.58 -10.32 -5.04
C SER A 15 1.11 -10.00 -4.78
N PRO A 16 0.67 -10.06 -3.52
CA PRO A 16 -0.75 -9.91 -3.19
C PRO A 16 -1.35 -8.57 -3.60
N VAL A 17 -0.59 -7.48 -3.44
CA VAL A 17 -1.10 -6.16 -3.81
C VAL A 17 -1.28 -6.07 -5.32
N TRP A 18 -0.29 -6.55 -6.07
CA TRP A 18 -0.35 -6.55 -7.53
C TRP A 18 -1.52 -7.40 -8.03
N ASP A 19 -1.71 -8.57 -7.43
CA ASP A 19 -2.82 -9.45 -7.77
C ASP A 19 -4.16 -8.78 -7.49
N PHE A 20 -4.26 -8.06 -6.37
CA PHE A 20 -5.47 -7.31 -6.05
C PHE A 20 -5.76 -6.26 -7.13
N ILE A 21 -4.75 -5.51 -7.55
CA ILE A 21 -4.91 -4.46 -8.54
C ILE A 21 -5.40 -5.05 -9.87
N PHE A 22 -4.79 -6.15 -10.31
CA PHE A 22 -5.17 -6.80 -11.56
C PHE A 22 -6.60 -7.34 -11.54
N GLY A 23 -7.14 -7.62 -10.36
CA GLY A 23 -8.52 -8.08 -10.23
C GLY A 23 -9.57 -6.98 -10.32
N LEU A 24 -9.15 -5.71 -10.37
CA LEU A 24 -10.07 -4.59 -10.43
C LEU A 24 -10.52 -4.31 -11.86
N PRO A 25 -11.69 -3.63 -12.02
CA PRO A 25 -12.08 -3.14 -13.36
C PRO A 25 -10.98 -2.25 -13.93
N SER A 26 -10.82 -2.26 -15.25
CA SER A 26 -9.70 -1.58 -15.90
C SER A 26 -9.61 -0.09 -15.57
N LYS A 27 -10.76 0.59 -15.45
CA LYS A 27 -10.75 2.01 -15.09
C LYS A 27 -10.25 2.24 -13.66
N ASP A 28 -10.58 1.32 -12.76
CA ASP A 28 -10.12 1.41 -11.37
C ASP A 28 -8.64 1.04 -11.28
N GLN A 29 -8.18 0.08 -12.08
CA GLN A 29 -6.74 -0.21 -12.17
C GLN A 29 -5.96 1.04 -12.53
N ALA A 30 -6.43 1.79 -13.53
CA ALA A 30 -5.76 3.01 -13.96
C ALA A 30 -5.70 4.04 -12.84
N LYS A 31 -6.77 4.16 -12.05
CA LYS A 31 -6.79 5.08 -10.91
C LYS A 31 -5.79 4.68 -9.83
N VAL A 32 -5.67 3.40 -9.57
CA VAL A 32 -4.70 2.92 -8.58
C VAL A 32 -3.27 3.18 -9.07
N VAL A 33 -2.98 2.88 -10.33
CA VAL A 33 -1.65 3.12 -10.92
C VAL A 33 -1.31 4.60 -10.83
N ARG A 34 -2.26 5.49 -11.13
CA ARG A 34 -2.02 6.93 -11.03
C ARG A 34 -1.72 7.35 -9.59
N ALA A 35 -2.41 6.76 -8.62
CA ALA A 35 -2.14 7.06 -7.21
C ALA A 35 -0.74 6.59 -6.80
N LEU A 36 -0.32 5.44 -7.31
CA LEU A 36 1.04 4.95 -7.06
C LEU A 36 2.09 5.87 -7.69
N ASP A 37 1.81 6.40 -8.89
CA ASP A 37 2.69 7.36 -9.54
C ASP A 37 2.83 8.64 -8.70
N LEU A 38 1.72 9.13 -8.14
CA LEU A 38 1.75 10.29 -7.26
C LEU A 38 2.60 10.02 -6.02
N LEU A 39 2.49 8.80 -5.50
CA LEU A 39 3.27 8.40 -4.34
C LEU A 39 4.77 8.42 -4.66
N GLU A 40 5.15 7.96 -5.84
CA GLU A 40 6.56 8.02 -6.25
C GLU A 40 7.04 9.45 -6.45
N GLU A 41 6.17 10.31 -6.96
CA GLU A 41 6.56 11.70 -7.22
C GLU A 41 6.73 12.49 -5.93
N PHE A 42 5.81 12.35 -4.98
CA PHE A 42 5.78 13.17 -3.78
C PHE A 42 6.30 12.47 -2.53
N GLY A 43 6.36 11.15 -2.54
CA GLY A 43 6.88 10.38 -1.41
C GLY A 43 6.14 10.68 -0.11
N LEU A 44 6.89 10.95 0.93
CA LEU A 44 6.32 11.22 2.25
C LEU A 44 5.65 12.59 2.35
N GLU A 45 5.76 13.43 1.32
CA GLU A 45 5.08 14.71 1.27
C GLU A 45 3.64 14.61 0.77
N LEU A 46 3.26 13.47 0.23
CA LEU A 46 1.89 13.28 -0.23
C LEU A 46 0.95 13.28 0.98
N ARG A 47 -0.08 14.13 0.93
CA ARG A 47 -0.98 14.39 2.05
C ARG A 47 -2.42 14.01 1.72
N ALA A 48 -3.32 14.23 2.70
CA ALA A 48 -4.74 14.07 2.48
C ALA A 48 -5.19 14.86 1.25
N PRO A 49 -6.16 14.36 0.50
CA PRO A 49 -6.96 13.15 0.76
C PRO A 49 -6.31 11.86 0.29
N TYR A 50 -5.12 11.90 -0.27
CA TYR A 50 -4.49 10.73 -0.89
C TYR A 50 -3.89 9.76 0.11
N VAL A 51 -3.35 10.28 1.21
CA VAL A 51 -2.63 9.46 2.18
C VAL A 51 -3.07 9.81 3.59
N ARG A 52 -3.12 8.80 4.43
CA ARG A 52 -3.49 8.94 5.83
C ARG A 52 -2.62 8.00 6.66
N SER A 53 -2.19 8.45 7.85
CA SER A 53 -1.45 7.56 8.73
C SER A 53 -2.42 6.57 9.39
N VAL A 54 -1.93 5.37 9.66
CA VAL A 54 -2.73 4.31 10.27
C VAL A 54 -2.34 4.17 11.74
N THR A 55 -3.35 4.16 12.60
CA THR A 55 -3.13 3.95 14.03
C THR A 55 -2.76 2.50 14.27
N GLY A 56 -1.61 2.26 14.92
CA GLY A 56 -1.14 0.92 15.20
C GLY A 56 0.22 0.95 15.85
N ARG A 57 0.81 -0.26 16.05
CA ARG A 57 2.12 -0.38 16.68
C ARG A 57 3.28 -0.05 15.75
N ARG A 58 3.04 -0.08 14.44
CA ARG A 58 4.04 0.19 13.43
C ARG A 58 3.66 1.43 12.66
N LYS A 59 4.64 2.05 12.02
CA LYS A 59 4.39 3.23 11.22
C LYS A 59 3.92 2.81 9.84
N LEU A 60 2.62 2.72 9.71
CA LEU A 60 1.96 2.38 8.46
C LEU A 60 1.23 3.58 7.91
N TRP A 61 1.15 3.65 6.60
CA TRP A 61 0.41 4.66 5.86
C TRP A 61 -0.64 3.97 5.01
N GLU A 62 -1.69 4.70 4.71
CA GLU A 62 -2.79 4.20 3.90
C GLU A 62 -2.93 5.07 2.67
N LEU A 63 -2.70 4.49 1.50
CA LEU A 63 -2.97 5.15 0.22
C LEU A 63 -4.44 4.94 -0.10
N ARG A 64 -5.15 6.04 -0.38
CA ARG A 64 -6.59 6.05 -0.56
C ARG A 64 -6.92 6.31 -2.03
N VAL A 65 -7.65 5.39 -2.64
CA VAL A 65 -8.00 5.49 -4.05
C VAL A 65 -9.52 5.38 -4.18
N LYS A 66 -10.13 6.36 -4.83
CA LYS A 66 -11.56 6.34 -5.10
C LYS A 66 -11.76 5.96 -6.55
N GLY A 67 -12.33 4.77 -6.77
CA GLY A 67 -12.61 4.27 -8.10
C GLY A 67 -14.09 4.37 -8.45
N ILE A 68 -14.43 3.90 -9.63
CA ILE A 68 -15.80 3.86 -10.10
C ILE A 68 -16.55 2.70 -9.44
N GLY A 69 -15.87 1.54 -9.34
CA GLY A 69 -16.48 0.35 -8.76
C GLY A 69 -16.31 0.23 -7.25
N GLY A 70 -15.65 1.20 -6.61
CA GLY A 70 -15.48 1.17 -5.18
C GLY A 70 -14.36 2.07 -4.72
N ALA A 71 -14.10 2.03 -3.43
CA ALA A 71 -12.98 2.74 -2.84
C ALA A 71 -11.97 1.71 -2.34
N TYR A 72 -10.69 1.99 -2.55
CA TYR A 72 -9.62 1.03 -2.25
C TYR A 72 -8.60 1.64 -1.32
N ARG A 73 -7.94 0.77 -0.56
CA ARG A 73 -6.88 1.17 0.37
C ARG A 73 -5.67 0.28 0.15
N ILE A 74 -4.48 0.89 0.16
CA ILE A 74 -3.22 0.15 0.12
C ILE A 74 -2.40 0.59 1.33
N LEU A 75 -2.06 -0.37 2.19
CA LEU A 75 -1.24 -0.10 3.37
C LEU A 75 0.23 -0.29 3.01
N TYR A 76 1.06 0.67 3.40
CA TYR A 76 2.48 0.65 3.05
C TYR A 76 3.32 1.29 4.15
N PHE A 77 4.63 1.09 4.06
CA PHE A 77 5.58 1.73 4.94
C PHE A 77 6.80 2.21 4.16
N ALA A 78 7.53 3.15 4.75
CA ALA A 78 8.75 3.67 4.15
C ALA A 78 9.94 2.82 4.62
N PHE A 79 10.75 2.39 3.67
CA PHE A 79 11.94 1.58 3.92
C PHE A 79 13.18 2.36 3.45
N THR A 80 14.35 1.89 3.85
CA THR A 80 15.61 2.56 3.51
C THR A 80 15.78 2.69 1.99
N GLY A 81 16.54 3.70 1.55
CA GLY A 81 16.77 3.94 0.13
C GLY A 81 15.60 4.59 -0.58
N GLN A 82 14.76 5.31 0.17
CA GLN A 82 13.59 6.01 -0.37
C GLN A 82 12.63 5.06 -1.10
N ARG A 83 12.39 3.90 -0.49
CA ARG A 83 11.45 2.92 -1.00
C ARG A 83 10.19 2.92 -0.15
N MET A 84 9.04 2.78 -0.80
CA MET A 84 7.77 2.60 -0.11
C MET A 84 7.24 1.24 -0.50
N VAL A 85 7.06 0.39 0.50
CA VAL A 85 6.71 -1.01 0.29
C VAL A 85 5.21 -1.19 0.46
N MET A 86 4.55 -1.59 -0.61
CA MET A 86 3.10 -1.85 -0.62
C MET A 86 2.87 -3.24 -0.04
N LEU A 87 2.19 -3.29 1.12
CA LEU A 87 2.06 -4.51 1.91
C LEU A 87 0.73 -5.22 1.72
N HIS A 88 -0.36 -4.46 1.65
CA HIS A 88 -1.69 -5.04 1.67
C HIS A 88 -2.68 -4.08 1.01
N ALA A 89 -3.58 -4.63 0.21
CA ALA A 89 -4.61 -3.85 -0.47
C ALA A 89 -5.97 -4.50 -0.24
N PHE A 90 -6.99 -3.66 -0.11
CA PHE A 90 -8.34 -4.15 0.12
C PHE A 90 -9.38 -3.12 -0.33
N ALA A 91 -10.59 -3.58 -0.57
CA ALA A 91 -11.71 -2.71 -0.88
C ALA A 91 -12.29 -2.19 0.43
N LYS A 92 -12.48 -0.87 0.50
CA LYS A 92 -13.00 -0.23 1.69
C LYS A 92 -14.49 -0.51 1.82
N LYS A 93 -14.91 -0.97 3.00
CA LYS A 93 -16.32 -1.20 3.30
C LYS A 93 -16.81 -0.40 4.49
N THR A 94 -15.89 0.14 5.30
CA THR A 94 -16.21 0.91 6.50
C THR A 94 -15.33 2.15 6.54
N LYS A 95 -15.69 3.13 7.37
CA LYS A 95 -14.89 4.34 7.50
C LYS A 95 -13.54 4.05 8.14
N LYS A 96 -13.52 3.14 9.11
CA LYS A 96 -12.32 2.81 9.85
C LYS A 96 -11.62 1.62 9.21
N THR A 97 -10.30 1.64 9.18
CA THR A 97 -9.54 0.51 8.68
C THR A 97 -9.67 -0.66 9.65
N PRO A 98 -10.20 -1.82 9.20
CA PRO A 98 -10.38 -2.96 10.09
C PRO A 98 -9.04 -3.47 10.63
N ARG A 99 -9.07 -3.97 11.86
CA ARG A 99 -7.87 -4.49 12.51
C ARG A 99 -7.22 -5.63 11.75
N ARG A 100 -8.03 -6.48 11.11
CA ARG A 100 -7.48 -7.62 10.36
C ARG A 100 -6.65 -7.17 9.17
N GLU A 101 -7.00 -6.04 8.55
CA GLU A 101 -6.23 -5.52 7.44
C GLU A 101 -4.90 -4.95 7.93
N ILE A 102 -4.94 -4.24 9.05
CA ILE A 102 -3.72 -3.72 9.67
C ILE A 102 -2.81 -4.86 10.11
N ALA A 103 -3.38 -5.90 10.72
CA ALA A 103 -2.61 -7.06 11.17
C ALA A 103 -1.93 -7.77 10.00
N MET A 104 -2.62 -7.90 8.87
CA MET A 104 -2.03 -8.49 7.68
C MET A 104 -0.85 -7.66 7.18
N ALA A 105 -1.01 -6.34 7.13
CA ALA A 105 0.06 -5.46 6.71
C ALA A 105 1.26 -5.56 7.65
N GLU A 106 1.03 -5.57 8.95
CA GLU A 106 2.11 -5.69 9.93
C GLU A 106 2.85 -7.02 9.79
N LYS A 107 2.12 -8.10 9.57
CA LYS A 107 2.72 -9.41 9.37
C LYS A 107 3.63 -9.42 8.15
N ARG A 108 3.17 -8.84 7.05
CA ARG A 108 3.96 -8.75 5.83
C ARG A 108 5.14 -7.82 5.98
N MET A 109 4.99 -6.75 6.73
CA MET A 109 6.08 -5.85 7.05
C MET A 109 7.19 -6.58 7.81
N ASP A 110 6.83 -7.38 8.82
CA ASP A 110 7.78 -8.17 9.56
C ASP A 110 8.53 -9.15 8.65
N ASP A 111 7.80 -9.81 7.76
CA ASP A 111 8.40 -10.75 6.81
C ASP A 111 9.35 -10.03 5.86
N PHE A 112 8.94 -8.86 5.35
CA PHE A 112 9.79 -8.07 4.47
C PHE A 112 11.07 -7.65 5.17
N LEU A 113 10.95 -7.13 6.39
CA LEU A 113 12.12 -6.66 7.15
C LEU A 113 13.07 -7.82 7.45
N ARG A 114 12.54 -8.96 7.84
CA ARG A 114 13.36 -10.14 8.13
C ARG A 114 14.19 -10.57 6.92
N ARG A 115 13.64 -10.44 5.72
CA ARG A 115 14.32 -10.89 4.49
C ARG A 115 15.20 -9.84 3.85
N HIS A 116 15.01 -8.56 4.19
CA HIS A 116 15.72 -7.47 3.50
C HIS A 116 16.64 -6.65 4.40
N GLU A 117 16.60 -6.84 5.70
CA GLU A 117 17.54 -6.20 6.60
C GLU A 117 18.77 -7.09 6.81
N PRO A 118 19.96 -6.47 6.87
CA PRO A 118 21.21 -7.23 7.11
C PRO A 118 21.25 -7.83 8.51
#